data_420b0eff945cd0dd9923ba5504f16120
#
_entry.id   420b0eff945cd0dd9923ba5504f16120
#
_cell.length_a   1.000
_cell.length_b   1.000
_cell.length_c   1.000
_cell.angle_alpha   90.00
_cell.angle_beta   90.00
_cell.angle_gamma   90.00
#
_symmetry.space_group_name_H-M   'P 1'
#
loop_
_entity.id
_entity.type
_entity.pdbx_description
1 polymer ?
#
loop_
_entity_poly.entity_id
_entity_poly.type
_entity_poly.pdbx_seq_one_letter_code
_entity_poly.pdbx_strand_id
1 'polypeptide(L)'
;ESYKFNSSIQEVENADAILLVGSNPRWEASVLNARIRKTYINNNCKIGIIGPDLDLNYSYTNISKSLIGLNDILENKTEFSKDLYSSKNPIIIVGTSAINTNQGASILKVCGEIAKKLPNFSKSFNPLNILNQDISRVGSLELGFTNNNFDGDFEIKLKEEIKKNKPVVFLLGLDEINFKSLDGSFVIYLGHHGDINAQHADIILPTPAYTEKSSTFMNIEGRVIQTSRCHHPLGEAKE
;
A
#
# COMPACT_ATOMS: atom_id res chain seq x y z
N GLU A 1 12.04 -7.41 -0.79
CA GLU A 1 10.83 -7.62 0.02
C GLU A 1 9.59 -7.28 -0.81
N SER A 2 8.49 -8.00 -0.61
CA SER A 2 7.30 -7.89 -1.46
C SER A 2 6.19 -7.01 -0.88
N TYR A 3 6.48 -6.15 0.08
CA TYR A 3 5.53 -5.27 0.74
C TYR A 3 6.03 -3.83 0.94
N LYS A 4 7.26 -3.53 0.55
CA LYS A 4 7.88 -2.22 0.68
C LYS A 4 8.02 -1.51 -0.66
N PHE A 5 8.26 -0.21 -0.59
CA PHE A 5 8.81 0.57 -1.68
C PHE A 5 10.34 0.40 -1.65
N ASN A 6 10.85 -0.63 -2.35
CA ASN A 6 12.23 -1.11 -2.18
C ASN A 6 13.29 -0.19 -2.79
N SER A 7 12.96 0.45 -3.95
CA SER A 7 13.84 1.41 -4.55
C SER A 7 13.64 2.74 -3.91
N SER A 8 14.01 3.36 -3.07
CA SER A 8 13.62 4.63 -2.41
C SER A 8 12.75 5.56 -3.27
N ILE A 9 11.96 6.42 -2.66
CA ILE A 9 11.14 7.43 -3.35
C ILE A 9 12.04 8.40 -4.14
N GLN A 10 13.26 8.65 -3.65
CA GLN A 10 14.22 9.51 -4.31
C GLN A 10 14.76 8.89 -5.61
N GLU A 11 15.00 7.58 -5.63
CA GLU A 11 15.49 6.86 -6.80
C GLU A 11 14.52 6.85 -7.99
N VAL A 12 13.24 7.12 -7.75
CA VAL A 12 12.26 7.30 -8.83
C VAL A 12 12.70 8.40 -9.80
N GLU A 13 13.44 9.41 -9.32
CA GLU A 13 13.93 10.51 -10.18
C GLU A 13 15.06 10.07 -11.13
N ASN A 14 15.70 8.95 -10.88
CA ASN A 14 16.75 8.38 -11.71
C ASN A 14 16.23 7.32 -12.69
N ALA A 15 14.93 6.99 -12.62
CA ALA A 15 14.34 5.98 -13.49
C ALA A 15 14.30 6.43 -14.95
N ASP A 16 14.55 5.50 -15.86
CA ASP A 16 14.44 5.67 -17.31
C ASP A 16 13.30 4.85 -17.91
N ALA A 17 12.75 3.88 -17.16
CA ALA A 17 11.48 3.22 -17.45
C ALA A 17 10.70 2.92 -16.17
N ILE A 18 9.39 3.17 -16.18
CA ILE A 18 8.49 2.92 -15.05
C ILE A 18 7.30 2.09 -15.51
N LEU A 19 7.07 0.93 -14.88
CA LEU A 19 5.88 0.13 -15.07
C LEU A 19 4.93 0.35 -13.88
N LEU A 20 3.75 0.92 -14.13
CA LEU A 20 2.67 1.08 -13.16
C LEU A 20 1.68 -0.09 -13.29
N VAL A 21 1.41 -0.79 -12.21
CA VAL A 21 0.49 -1.95 -12.19
C VAL A 21 -0.64 -1.69 -11.21
N GLY A 22 -1.85 -1.51 -11.73
CA GLY A 22 -3.05 -1.28 -10.91
C GLY A 22 -2.88 -0.14 -9.89
N SER A 23 -2.27 0.97 -10.30
CA SER A 23 -2.06 2.15 -9.46
C SER A 23 -2.36 3.41 -10.25
N ASN A 24 -3.06 4.35 -9.60
CA ASN A 24 -3.19 5.72 -10.08
C ASN A 24 -2.39 6.66 -9.16
N PRO A 25 -1.10 6.89 -9.44
CA PRO A 25 -0.24 7.67 -8.56
C PRO A 25 -0.70 9.12 -8.39
N ARG A 26 -1.51 9.65 -9.32
CA ARG A 26 -2.07 11.01 -9.19
C ARG A 26 -3.00 11.13 -7.99
N TRP A 27 -3.79 10.10 -7.71
CA TRP A 27 -4.74 10.07 -6.61
C TRP A 27 -4.18 9.37 -5.35
N GLU A 28 -3.42 8.30 -5.55
CA GLU A 28 -2.93 7.47 -4.45
C GLU A 28 -1.68 8.06 -3.78
N ALA A 29 -0.82 8.76 -4.56
CA ALA A 29 0.46 9.28 -4.08
C ALA A 29 0.89 10.52 -4.88
N SER A 30 0.20 11.63 -4.73
CA SER A 30 0.37 12.83 -5.54
C SER A 30 1.81 13.39 -5.53
N VAL A 31 2.51 13.31 -4.41
CA VAL A 31 3.92 13.76 -4.31
C VAL A 31 4.86 12.80 -5.07
N LEU A 32 4.61 11.48 -5.01
CA LEU A 32 5.32 10.50 -5.84
C LEU A 32 5.04 10.73 -7.32
N ASN A 33 3.78 11.03 -7.67
CA ASN A 33 3.40 11.36 -9.04
C ASN A 33 4.13 12.59 -9.58
N ALA A 34 4.36 13.60 -8.74
CA ALA A 34 5.16 14.76 -9.10
C ALA A 34 6.63 14.37 -9.42
N ARG A 35 7.21 13.42 -8.69
CA ARG A 35 8.54 12.86 -8.97
C ARG A 35 8.56 12.05 -10.29
N ILE A 36 7.54 11.22 -10.52
CA ILE A 36 7.38 10.49 -11.79
C ILE A 36 7.29 11.49 -12.96
N ARG A 37 6.52 12.56 -12.80
CA ARG A 37 6.44 13.62 -13.82
C ARG A 37 7.79 14.32 -14.03
N LYS A 38 8.53 14.58 -12.95
CA LYS A 38 9.86 15.20 -13.03
C LYS A 38 10.83 14.33 -13.82
N THR A 39 10.88 13.03 -13.56
CA THR A 39 11.75 12.11 -14.30
C THR A 39 11.29 11.92 -15.76
N TYR A 40 9.98 11.90 -16.01
CA TYR A 40 9.45 11.92 -17.38
C TYR A 40 9.96 13.10 -18.19
N ILE A 41 9.96 14.32 -17.63
CA ILE A 41 10.39 15.53 -18.29
C ILE A 41 11.93 15.58 -18.47
N ASN A 42 12.67 15.26 -17.39
CA ASN A 42 14.12 15.46 -17.35
C ASN A 42 14.90 14.32 -18.00
N ASN A 43 14.42 13.07 -17.85
CA ASN A 43 15.14 11.86 -18.27
C ASN A 43 14.48 11.19 -19.49
N ASN A 44 13.43 11.77 -20.05
CA ASN A 44 12.63 11.14 -21.10
C ASN A 44 12.18 9.72 -20.71
N CYS A 45 11.84 9.54 -19.42
CA CYS A 45 11.45 8.26 -18.85
C CYS A 45 10.22 7.68 -19.55
N LYS A 46 10.30 6.43 -19.97
CA LYS A 46 9.18 5.72 -20.57
C LYS A 46 8.27 5.17 -19.50
N ILE A 47 6.96 5.45 -19.61
CA ILE A 47 5.97 5.03 -18.62
C ILE A 47 4.97 4.09 -19.27
N GLY A 48 4.87 2.87 -18.74
CA GLY A 48 3.89 1.88 -19.13
C GLY A 48 2.88 1.61 -18.01
N ILE A 49 1.63 1.37 -18.39
CA ILE A 49 0.55 1.12 -17.43
C ILE A 49 -0.13 -0.21 -17.76
N ILE A 50 -0.39 -1.00 -16.73
CA ILE A 50 -1.32 -2.14 -16.75
C ILE A 50 -2.47 -1.80 -15.81
N GLY A 51 -3.64 -1.61 -16.37
CA GLY A 51 -4.85 -1.15 -15.68
C GLY A 51 -5.73 -0.25 -16.55
N PRO A 52 -6.74 0.40 -15.98
CA PRO A 52 -7.60 1.33 -16.70
C PRO A 52 -6.81 2.54 -17.21
N ASP A 53 -7.40 3.25 -18.17
CA ASP A 53 -6.82 4.51 -18.63
C ASP A 53 -6.84 5.55 -17.51
N LEU A 54 -5.73 6.27 -17.36
CA LEU A 54 -5.52 7.24 -16.29
C LEU A 54 -5.42 8.67 -16.85
N ASP A 55 -5.94 9.63 -16.09
CA ASP A 55 -5.72 11.05 -16.35
C ASP A 55 -4.43 11.51 -15.64
N LEU A 56 -3.29 11.36 -16.34
CA LEU A 56 -1.98 11.77 -15.86
C LEU A 56 -1.48 13.01 -16.60
N ASN A 57 -0.62 13.80 -15.95
CA ASN A 57 -0.04 15.02 -16.53
C ASN A 57 1.24 14.74 -17.35
N TYR A 58 1.39 13.54 -17.88
CA TYR A 58 2.48 13.07 -18.73
C TYR A 58 1.98 11.91 -19.60
N SER A 59 2.66 11.67 -20.71
CA SER A 59 2.29 10.59 -21.63
C SER A 59 2.73 9.24 -21.10
N TYR A 60 1.95 8.22 -21.37
CA TYR A 60 2.23 6.84 -21.03
C TYR A 60 1.73 5.89 -22.11
N THR A 61 2.23 4.66 -22.11
CA THR A 61 1.74 3.57 -22.94
C THR A 61 0.79 2.71 -22.14
N ASN A 62 -0.49 2.62 -22.50
CA ASN A 62 -1.39 1.63 -21.93
C ASN A 62 -1.08 0.27 -22.58
N ILE A 63 -0.49 -0.65 -21.80
CA ILE A 63 -0.07 -1.96 -22.26
C ILE A 63 -1.25 -2.92 -22.30
N SER A 64 -2.07 -2.87 -21.26
CA SER A 64 -3.28 -3.70 -21.14
C SER A 64 -4.21 -3.14 -20.05
N LYS A 65 -5.50 -3.21 -20.31
CA LYS A 65 -6.53 -2.88 -19.31
C LYS A 65 -6.74 -4.01 -18.30
N SER A 66 -6.17 -5.18 -18.57
CA SER A 66 -6.24 -6.37 -17.71
C SER A 66 -4.86 -6.74 -17.17
N LEU A 67 -4.84 -7.25 -15.94
CA LEU A 67 -3.64 -7.75 -15.29
C LEU A 67 -2.99 -8.94 -16.03
N ILE A 68 -3.72 -9.57 -16.97
CA ILE A 68 -3.17 -10.61 -17.87
C ILE A 68 -2.00 -10.07 -18.69
N GLY A 69 -1.99 -8.77 -19.04
CA GLY A 69 -0.88 -8.11 -19.73
C GLY A 69 0.48 -8.19 -19.03
N LEU A 70 0.51 -8.54 -17.73
CA LEU A 70 1.76 -8.83 -17.02
C LEU A 70 2.53 -10.00 -17.64
N ASN A 71 1.83 -11.02 -18.16
CA ASN A 71 2.47 -12.14 -18.82
C ASN A 71 3.13 -11.72 -20.13
N ASP A 72 2.51 -10.79 -20.87
CA ASP A 72 3.09 -10.26 -22.10
C ASP A 72 4.38 -9.46 -21.83
N ILE A 73 4.44 -8.75 -20.70
CA ILE A 73 5.68 -8.11 -20.23
C ILE A 73 6.72 -9.18 -19.86
N LEU A 74 6.33 -10.18 -19.06
CA LEU A 74 7.25 -11.24 -18.59
C LEU A 74 7.89 -12.01 -19.76
N GLU A 75 7.10 -12.22 -20.83
CA GLU A 75 7.52 -12.91 -22.04
C GLU A 75 8.15 -11.98 -23.09
N ASN A 76 8.31 -10.70 -22.78
CA ASN A 76 8.90 -9.68 -23.67
C ASN A 76 8.18 -9.54 -25.03
N LYS A 77 6.86 -9.64 -25.01
CA LYS A 77 6.02 -9.59 -26.23
C LYS A 77 5.59 -8.19 -26.65
N THR A 78 5.68 -7.20 -25.76
CA THR A 78 5.24 -5.83 -26.02
C THR A 78 6.41 -4.92 -26.40
N GLU A 79 6.13 -3.82 -27.08
CA GLU A 79 7.16 -2.81 -27.37
C GLU A 79 7.70 -2.21 -26.07
N PHE A 80 6.80 -1.88 -25.12
CA PHE A 80 7.20 -1.37 -23.83
C PHE A 80 8.08 -2.35 -23.03
N SER A 81 7.86 -3.67 -23.15
CA SER A 81 8.72 -4.63 -22.45
C SER A 81 10.16 -4.61 -22.94
N LYS A 82 10.37 -4.37 -24.25
CA LYS A 82 11.72 -4.19 -24.82
C LYS A 82 12.40 -2.97 -24.21
N ASP A 83 11.66 -1.87 -24.11
CA ASP A 83 12.15 -0.65 -23.46
C ASP A 83 12.49 -0.90 -22.00
N LEU A 84 11.60 -1.56 -21.25
CA LEU A 84 11.77 -1.87 -19.83
C LEU A 84 13.02 -2.70 -19.57
N TYR A 85 13.25 -3.78 -20.36
CA TYR A 85 14.40 -4.67 -20.20
C TYR A 85 15.72 -4.09 -20.73
N SER A 86 15.68 -3.10 -21.62
CA SER A 86 16.88 -2.41 -22.13
C SER A 86 17.26 -1.17 -21.33
N SER A 87 16.39 -0.70 -20.45
CA SER A 87 16.59 0.48 -19.60
C SER A 87 17.68 0.21 -18.54
N LYS A 88 18.39 1.27 -18.12
CA LYS A 88 19.46 1.14 -17.10
C LYS A 88 18.89 1.10 -15.68
N ASN A 89 17.86 1.91 -15.43
CA ASN A 89 17.24 2.08 -14.12
C ASN A 89 15.71 1.88 -14.17
N PRO A 90 15.22 0.73 -14.65
CA PRO A 90 13.80 0.44 -14.67
C PRO A 90 13.26 0.20 -13.26
N ILE A 91 12.01 0.62 -13.01
CA ILE A 91 11.30 0.33 -11.76
C ILE A 91 9.87 -0.14 -12.05
N ILE A 92 9.33 -0.95 -11.14
CA ILE A 92 7.95 -1.42 -11.16
C ILE A 92 7.27 -0.88 -9.91
N ILE A 93 6.08 -0.29 -10.06
CA ILE A 93 5.25 0.20 -8.96
C ILE A 93 3.91 -0.52 -9.03
N VAL A 94 3.59 -1.28 -7.98
CA VAL A 94 2.35 -2.05 -7.87
C VAL A 94 1.45 -1.38 -6.83
N GLY A 95 0.25 -1.00 -7.22
CA GLY A 95 -0.75 -0.43 -6.32
C GLY A 95 -1.50 -1.48 -5.50
N THR A 96 -2.03 -1.07 -4.36
CA THR A 96 -2.83 -1.94 -3.49
C THR A 96 -4.10 -2.43 -4.17
N SER A 97 -4.66 -1.69 -5.11
CA SER A 97 -5.85 -2.11 -5.87
C SER A 97 -5.60 -3.37 -6.71
N ALA A 98 -4.37 -3.61 -7.18
CA ALA A 98 -4.01 -4.86 -7.86
C ALA A 98 -3.80 -6.01 -6.85
N ILE A 99 -3.25 -5.70 -5.68
CA ILE A 99 -2.89 -6.69 -4.65
C ILE A 99 -4.11 -7.17 -3.88
N ASN A 100 -5.07 -6.28 -3.60
CA ASN A 100 -6.29 -6.57 -2.85
C ASN A 100 -7.35 -7.29 -3.69
N THR A 101 -6.93 -8.11 -4.63
CA THR A 101 -7.78 -8.97 -5.46
C THR A 101 -7.54 -10.44 -5.14
N ASN A 102 -8.46 -11.31 -5.53
CA ASN A 102 -8.26 -12.76 -5.40
C ASN A 102 -7.01 -13.28 -6.14
N GLN A 103 -6.47 -12.49 -7.07
CA GLN A 103 -5.27 -12.81 -7.85
C GLN A 103 -4.03 -12.07 -7.33
N GLY A 104 -4.11 -11.31 -6.25
CA GLY A 104 -3.04 -10.45 -5.75
C GLY A 104 -1.71 -11.17 -5.53
N ALA A 105 -1.74 -12.37 -4.94
CA ALA A 105 -0.54 -13.19 -4.76
C ALA A 105 0.12 -13.59 -6.10
N SER A 106 -0.69 -13.94 -7.10
CA SER A 106 -0.20 -14.28 -8.44
C SER A 106 0.39 -13.07 -9.15
N ILE A 107 -0.24 -11.90 -9.01
CA ILE A 107 0.25 -10.62 -9.54
C ILE A 107 1.61 -10.27 -8.95
N LEU A 108 1.74 -10.32 -7.62
CA LEU A 108 3.01 -10.08 -6.94
C LEU A 108 4.10 -11.05 -7.37
N LYS A 109 3.76 -12.33 -7.55
CA LYS A 109 4.70 -13.33 -8.05
C LYS A 109 5.22 -12.97 -9.44
N VAL A 110 4.32 -12.65 -10.38
CA VAL A 110 4.70 -12.28 -11.76
C VAL A 110 5.50 -10.98 -11.76
N CYS A 111 5.11 -9.95 -11.02
CA CYS A 111 5.89 -8.72 -10.88
C CYS A 111 7.29 -8.98 -10.31
N GLY A 112 7.40 -9.90 -9.34
CA GLY A 112 8.68 -10.32 -8.79
C GLY A 112 9.56 -11.05 -9.80
N GLU A 113 8.97 -11.86 -10.68
CA GLU A 113 9.70 -12.54 -11.78
C GLU A 113 10.16 -11.54 -12.86
N ILE A 114 9.33 -10.55 -13.19
CA ILE A 114 9.72 -9.44 -14.07
C ILE A 114 10.89 -8.66 -13.43
N ALA A 115 10.76 -8.27 -12.16
CA ALA A 115 11.79 -7.51 -11.46
C ALA A 115 13.16 -8.21 -11.47
N LYS A 116 13.20 -9.53 -11.27
CA LYS A 116 14.43 -10.33 -11.32
C LYS A 116 15.11 -10.35 -12.68
N LYS A 117 14.37 -10.09 -13.77
CA LYS A 117 14.91 -10.00 -15.13
C LYS A 117 15.42 -8.60 -15.47
N LEU A 118 15.14 -7.60 -14.65
CA LEU A 118 15.57 -6.22 -14.90
C LEU A 118 17.07 -6.07 -14.66
N PRO A 119 17.78 -5.25 -15.46
CA PRO A 119 19.24 -5.17 -15.43
C PRO A 119 19.80 -4.60 -14.13
N ASN A 120 19.01 -3.77 -13.42
CA ASN A 120 19.39 -3.18 -12.14
C ASN A 120 19.05 -4.05 -10.93
N PHE A 121 18.41 -5.22 -11.10
CA PHE A 121 18.12 -6.12 -9.98
C PHE A 121 19.41 -6.71 -9.40
N SER A 122 19.61 -6.58 -8.11
CA SER A 122 20.77 -7.10 -7.38
C SER A 122 20.43 -7.46 -5.95
N LYS A 123 21.39 -8.00 -5.19
CA LYS A 123 21.22 -8.25 -3.75
C LYS A 123 20.99 -6.96 -2.93
N SER A 124 21.48 -5.84 -3.42
CA SER A 124 21.38 -4.54 -2.76
C SER A 124 20.28 -3.64 -3.31
N PHE A 125 19.69 -3.98 -4.46
CA PHE A 125 18.66 -3.18 -5.10
C PHE A 125 17.54 -4.03 -5.69
N ASN A 126 16.31 -3.75 -5.30
CA ASN A 126 15.12 -4.40 -5.84
C ASN A 126 14.22 -3.34 -6.51
N PRO A 127 14.03 -3.44 -7.84
CA PRO A 127 13.22 -2.48 -8.59
C PRO A 127 11.69 -2.67 -8.39
N LEU A 128 11.25 -3.67 -7.66
CA LEU A 128 9.84 -3.89 -7.33
C LEU A 128 9.43 -3.03 -6.13
N ASN A 129 8.43 -2.20 -6.33
CA ASN A 129 7.92 -1.27 -5.33
C ASN A 129 6.43 -1.49 -5.10
N ILE A 130 6.02 -1.56 -3.84
CA ILE A 130 4.62 -1.65 -3.45
C ILE A 130 4.17 -0.28 -2.95
N LEU A 131 3.13 0.26 -3.56
CA LEU A 131 2.54 1.52 -3.17
C LEU A 131 1.42 1.24 -2.16
N ASN A 132 1.79 1.16 -0.88
CA ASN A 132 0.82 1.03 0.20
C ASN A 132 0.14 2.39 0.44
N GLN A 133 -1.17 2.38 0.65
CA GLN A 133 -1.97 3.57 0.95
C GLN A 133 -2.01 3.84 2.46
N ASP A 134 -1.96 2.79 3.28
CA ASP A 134 -2.05 2.91 4.73
C ASP A 134 -0.69 3.18 5.36
N ILE A 135 -0.60 4.23 6.16
CA ILE A 135 0.65 4.69 6.79
C ILE A 135 1.30 3.65 7.70
N SER A 136 0.52 2.81 8.35
CA SER A 136 1.03 1.81 9.30
C SER A 136 1.30 0.44 8.67
N ARG A 137 0.98 0.25 7.39
CA ARG A 137 1.04 -1.08 6.76
C ARG A 137 2.43 -1.69 6.79
N VAL A 138 3.44 -0.95 6.36
CA VAL A 138 4.82 -1.42 6.35
C VAL A 138 5.32 -1.65 7.77
N GLY A 139 5.05 -0.70 8.68
CA GLY A 139 5.44 -0.82 10.08
C GLY A 139 4.82 -2.02 10.78
N SER A 140 3.55 -2.30 10.52
CA SER A 140 2.87 -3.47 11.08
C SER A 140 3.51 -4.78 10.61
N LEU A 141 3.82 -4.88 9.32
CA LEU A 141 4.47 -6.07 8.76
C LEU A 141 5.90 -6.27 9.31
N GLU A 142 6.66 -5.19 9.48
CA GLU A 142 7.99 -5.23 10.11
C GLU A 142 7.96 -5.69 11.56
N LEU A 143 6.92 -5.30 12.30
CA LEU A 143 6.70 -5.72 13.69
C LEU A 143 6.09 -7.12 13.81
N GLY A 144 5.81 -7.79 12.69
CA GLY A 144 5.26 -9.13 12.68
C GLY A 144 3.75 -9.21 12.89
N PHE A 145 3.02 -8.09 12.78
CA PHE A 145 1.56 -8.12 12.76
C PHE A 145 1.07 -8.72 11.43
N THR A 146 1.11 -10.03 11.37
CA THR A 146 0.66 -10.80 10.20
C THR A 146 -0.40 -11.80 10.63
N ASN A 147 -1.28 -12.18 9.72
CA ASN A 147 -2.30 -13.21 9.96
C ASN A 147 -1.72 -14.65 10.01
N ASN A 148 -0.42 -14.82 10.25
CA ASN A 148 0.24 -16.13 10.23
C ASN A 148 -0.31 -17.12 11.27
N ASN A 149 -1.02 -16.62 12.29
CA ASN A 149 -1.70 -17.46 13.30
C ASN A 149 -3.14 -17.82 12.91
N PHE A 150 -3.62 -17.35 11.77
CA PHE A 150 -4.97 -17.60 11.29
C PHE A 150 -4.91 -18.36 9.97
N ASP A 151 -5.09 -19.68 10.01
CA ASP A 151 -5.37 -20.47 8.82
C ASP A 151 -6.78 -20.17 8.35
N GLY A 152 -6.94 -19.31 7.35
CA GLY A 152 -8.21 -18.95 6.77
C GLY A 152 -8.65 -17.50 6.91
N ASP A 153 -9.87 -17.21 6.53
CA ASP A 153 -10.44 -15.86 6.53
C ASP A 153 -10.66 -15.39 7.98
N PHE A 154 -10.04 -14.26 8.33
CA PHE A 154 -10.17 -13.63 9.66
C PHE A 154 -11.64 -13.34 10.01
N GLU A 155 -12.45 -12.88 9.07
CA GLU A 155 -13.86 -12.57 9.33
C GLU A 155 -14.67 -13.83 9.68
N ILE A 156 -14.37 -14.96 9.05
CA ILE A 156 -15.06 -16.23 9.34
C ILE A 156 -14.73 -16.68 10.75
N LYS A 157 -13.45 -16.66 11.12
CA LYS A 157 -13.01 -17.05 12.46
C LYS A 157 -13.53 -16.11 13.54
N LEU A 158 -13.52 -14.80 13.29
CA LEU A 158 -14.09 -13.82 14.21
C LEU A 158 -15.57 -14.10 14.46
N LYS A 159 -16.35 -14.37 13.40
CA LYS A 159 -17.78 -14.75 13.51
C LYS A 159 -18.00 -16.04 14.29
N GLU A 160 -17.14 -17.03 14.13
CA GLU A 160 -17.20 -18.28 14.91
C GLU A 160 -16.89 -18.04 16.39
N GLU A 161 -15.88 -17.22 16.67
CA GLU A 161 -15.47 -16.89 18.03
C GLU A 161 -16.56 -16.08 18.76
N ILE A 162 -17.17 -15.11 18.07
CA ILE A 162 -18.29 -14.32 18.60
C ILE A 162 -19.47 -15.22 19.01
N LYS A 163 -19.81 -16.21 18.18
CA LYS A 163 -20.89 -17.15 18.49
C LYS A 163 -20.62 -18.00 19.73
N LYS A 164 -19.36 -18.33 20.00
CA LYS A 164 -18.95 -19.22 21.10
C LYS A 164 -18.75 -18.47 22.43
N ASN A 165 -18.03 -17.36 22.40
CA ASN A 165 -17.37 -16.82 23.61
C ASN A 165 -17.72 -15.37 23.90
N LYS A 166 -18.49 -14.66 23.05
CA LYS A 166 -18.76 -13.22 23.17
C LYS A 166 -17.48 -12.43 23.48
N PRO A 167 -16.51 -12.40 22.59
CA PRO A 167 -15.19 -11.84 22.82
C PRO A 167 -15.26 -10.34 23.08
N VAL A 168 -14.23 -9.82 23.77
CA VAL A 168 -13.95 -8.39 23.83
C VAL A 168 -13.11 -8.02 22.64
N VAL A 169 -13.57 -7.06 21.84
CA VAL A 169 -12.90 -6.57 20.63
C VAL A 169 -12.42 -5.15 20.83
N PHE A 170 -11.13 -4.92 20.68
CA PHE A 170 -10.54 -3.59 20.69
C PHE A 170 -10.37 -3.08 19.28
N LEU A 171 -10.95 -1.93 18.97
CA LEU A 171 -10.80 -1.22 17.70
C LEU A 171 -9.82 -0.06 17.92
N LEU A 172 -8.60 -0.19 17.40
CA LEU A 172 -7.53 0.78 17.59
C LEU A 172 -7.42 1.70 16.37
N GLY A 173 -8.13 2.83 16.37
CA GLY A 173 -8.15 3.78 15.27
C GLY A 173 -8.64 3.18 13.95
N LEU A 174 -9.54 2.22 14.02
CA LEU A 174 -10.06 1.50 12.86
C LEU A 174 -11.43 2.08 12.48
N ASP A 175 -11.53 2.70 11.32
CA ASP A 175 -12.72 3.40 10.84
C ASP A 175 -13.49 2.63 9.75
N GLU A 176 -12.90 1.59 9.15
CA GLU A 176 -13.44 0.89 7.98
C GLU A 176 -13.86 -0.56 8.28
N ILE A 177 -14.51 -0.80 9.40
CA ILE A 177 -15.02 -2.15 9.71
C ILE A 177 -16.53 -2.27 9.48
N ASN A 178 -16.95 -3.41 8.98
CA ASN A 178 -18.38 -3.74 8.95
C ASN A 178 -18.85 -4.20 10.33
N PHE A 179 -19.55 -3.33 11.06
CA PHE A 179 -20.02 -3.59 12.42
C PHE A 179 -20.93 -4.81 12.56
N LYS A 180 -21.69 -5.14 11.52
CA LYS A 180 -22.51 -6.38 11.54
C LYS A 180 -21.66 -7.64 11.76
N SER A 181 -20.37 -7.58 11.46
CA SER A 181 -19.45 -8.68 11.75
C SER A 181 -19.04 -8.78 13.22
N LEU A 182 -19.33 -7.75 14.02
CA LEU A 182 -19.04 -7.68 15.46
C LEU A 182 -20.27 -7.88 16.35
N ASP A 183 -21.46 -8.09 15.75
CA ASP A 183 -22.70 -8.29 16.50
C ASP A 183 -22.55 -9.46 17.48
N GLY A 184 -22.78 -9.19 18.78
CA GLY A 184 -22.63 -10.17 19.86
C GLY A 184 -21.28 -10.15 20.56
N SER A 185 -20.32 -9.32 20.15
CA SER A 185 -19.09 -9.02 20.89
C SER A 185 -19.27 -7.81 21.83
N PHE A 186 -18.34 -7.63 22.77
CA PHE A 186 -18.21 -6.41 23.54
C PHE A 186 -17.13 -5.55 22.89
N VAL A 187 -17.50 -4.35 22.39
CA VAL A 187 -16.64 -3.52 21.56
C VAL A 187 -16.10 -2.33 22.34
N ILE A 188 -14.78 -2.20 22.37
CA ILE A 188 -14.07 -1.06 22.93
C ILE A 188 -13.39 -0.29 21.77
N TYR A 189 -13.85 0.93 21.51
CA TYR A 189 -13.30 1.77 20.46
C TYR A 189 -12.31 2.79 21.02
N LEU A 190 -11.10 2.80 20.47
CA LEU A 190 -10.07 3.79 20.71
C LEU A 190 -9.88 4.61 19.43
N GLY A 191 -10.35 5.85 19.43
CA GLY A 191 -10.30 6.69 18.23
C GLY A 191 -10.44 8.17 18.55
N HIS A 192 -10.23 8.99 17.54
CA HIS A 192 -10.23 10.45 17.66
C HIS A 192 -11.38 11.13 16.91
N HIS A 193 -12.24 10.35 16.24
CA HIS A 193 -13.45 10.82 15.57
C HIS A 193 -14.67 10.03 16.04
N GLY A 194 -15.78 10.72 16.24
CA GLY A 194 -17.07 10.12 16.58
C GLY A 194 -17.83 9.72 15.30
N ASP A 195 -17.32 8.78 14.56
CA ASP A 195 -17.92 8.25 13.34
C ASP A 195 -18.90 7.09 13.62
N ILE A 196 -19.28 6.37 12.56
CA ILE A 196 -20.17 5.20 12.63
C ILE A 196 -19.62 4.17 13.63
N ASN A 197 -18.33 4.06 13.78
CA ASN A 197 -17.67 3.06 14.61
C ASN A 197 -17.87 3.37 16.10
N ALA A 198 -17.78 4.64 16.48
CA ALA A 198 -18.05 5.07 17.85
C ALA A 198 -19.50 4.78 18.27
N GLN A 199 -20.46 4.88 17.35
CA GLN A 199 -21.88 4.64 17.64
C GLN A 199 -22.20 3.18 18.01
N HIS A 200 -21.40 2.24 17.58
CA HIS A 200 -21.59 0.81 17.83
C HIS A 200 -20.71 0.26 18.95
N ALA A 201 -19.86 1.08 19.56
CA ALA A 201 -19.01 0.67 20.65
C ALA A 201 -19.74 0.67 21.99
N ASP A 202 -19.47 -0.34 22.83
CA ASP A 202 -19.93 -0.40 24.21
C ASP A 202 -19.15 0.58 25.10
N ILE A 203 -17.86 0.78 24.80
CA ILE A 203 -16.99 1.76 25.47
C ILE A 203 -16.22 2.55 24.42
N ILE A 204 -16.15 3.87 24.61
CA ILE A 204 -15.34 4.78 23.80
C ILE A 204 -14.23 5.35 24.67
N LEU A 205 -12.98 5.16 24.26
CA LEU A 205 -11.79 5.76 24.85
C LEU A 205 -11.21 6.76 23.87
N PRO A 206 -11.37 8.08 24.10
CA PRO A 206 -10.90 9.08 23.16
C PRO A 206 -9.37 9.12 23.13
N THR A 207 -8.81 9.09 21.93
CA THR A 207 -7.37 9.20 21.67
C THR A 207 -7.06 10.51 20.94
N PRO A 208 -5.83 11.04 21.04
CA PRO A 208 -5.45 12.24 20.31
C PRO A 208 -5.36 11.96 18.80
N ALA A 209 -5.66 12.99 18.01
CA ALA A 209 -5.39 12.99 16.58
C ALA A 209 -3.88 13.00 16.30
N TYR A 210 -3.48 12.70 15.05
CA TYR A 210 -2.04 12.63 14.69
C TYR A 210 -1.29 13.95 14.92
N THR A 211 -1.98 15.09 14.90
CA THR A 211 -1.43 16.43 15.20
C THR A 211 -1.26 16.70 16.70
N GLU A 212 -1.94 15.94 17.54
CA GLU A 212 -2.03 16.13 18.99
C GLU A 212 -1.15 15.14 19.78
N LYS A 213 -0.41 14.28 19.09
CA LYS A 213 0.47 13.29 19.71
C LYS A 213 1.86 13.27 19.07
N SER A 214 2.85 12.88 19.86
CA SER A 214 4.18 12.53 19.36
C SER A 214 4.24 11.04 19.10
N SER A 215 4.46 10.65 17.84
CA SER A 215 4.35 9.26 17.43
C SER A 215 5.49 8.86 16.52
N THR A 216 5.79 7.56 16.51
CA THR A 216 6.73 6.94 15.59
C THR A 216 5.96 6.26 14.47
N PHE A 217 6.27 6.63 13.23
CA PHE A 217 5.69 6.06 12.03
C PHE A 217 6.78 5.39 11.19
N MET A 218 6.37 4.51 10.30
CA MET A 218 7.23 3.96 9.27
C MET A 218 6.62 4.28 7.90
N ASN A 219 7.39 4.91 7.03
CA ASN A 219 6.94 5.19 5.67
C ASN A 219 6.97 3.94 4.79
N ILE A 220 6.52 4.07 3.54
CA ILE A 220 6.47 2.95 2.58
C ILE A 220 7.85 2.37 2.24
N GLU A 221 8.94 3.13 2.42
CA GLU A 221 10.32 2.67 2.22
C GLU A 221 10.86 1.86 3.40
N GLY A 222 10.14 1.81 4.53
CA GLY A 222 10.64 1.25 5.79
C GLY A 222 11.46 2.22 6.62
N ARG A 223 11.42 3.52 6.32
CA ARG A 223 12.09 4.55 7.11
C ARG A 223 11.27 4.90 8.34
N VAL A 224 11.88 4.80 9.49
CA VAL A 224 11.27 5.24 10.76
C VAL A 224 11.28 6.76 10.83
N ILE A 225 10.13 7.34 11.12
CA ILE A 225 9.91 8.78 11.21
C ILE A 225 9.26 9.07 12.56
N GLN A 226 9.79 10.05 13.28
CA GLN A 226 9.20 10.53 14.52
C GLN A 226 8.54 11.88 14.28
N THR A 227 7.31 12.02 14.75
CA THR A 227 6.57 13.29 14.72
C THR A 227 6.59 13.94 16.09
N SER A 228 6.46 15.26 16.10
CA SER A 228 6.23 16.05 17.32
C SER A 228 4.81 16.58 17.29
N ARG A 229 4.14 16.54 18.41
CA ARG A 229 2.80 17.11 18.51
C ARG A 229 2.81 18.64 18.27
N CYS A 230 1.82 19.11 17.55
CA CYS A 230 1.64 20.53 17.28
C CYS A 230 0.73 21.20 18.31
N HIS A 231 -0.20 20.45 18.90
CA HIS A 231 -1.21 20.92 19.84
C HIS A 231 -1.45 19.89 20.94
N HIS A 232 -1.90 20.32 22.09
CA HIS A 232 -2.32 19.40 23.15
C HIS A 232 -3.65 18.72 22.80
N PRO A 233 -3.86 17.45 23.20
CA PRO A 233 -5.14 16.78 23.03
C PRO A 233 -6.29 17.59 23.61
N LEU A 234 -7.44 17.52 22.96
CA LEU A 234 -8.66 18.20 23.40
C LEU A 234 -9.47 17.29 24.34
N GLY A 235 -10.12 17.92 25.31
CA GLY A 235 -11.02 17.22 26.22
C GLY A 235 -10.34 16.13 27.04
N GLU A 236 -10.91 14.92 27.01
CA GLU A 236 -10.42 13.76 27.77
C GLU A 236 -9.49 12.83 26.94
N ALA A 237 -9.11 13.23 25.73
CA ALA A 237 -8.23 12.44 24.88
C ALA A 237 -6.85 12.26 25.51
N LYS A 238 -6.37 11.01 25.55
CA LYS A 238 -5.06 10.61 26.15
C LYS A 238 -4.24 9.79 25.16
N GLU A 239 -2.90 10.02 25.21
CA GLU A 239 -1.91 9.18 24.52
C GLU A 239 -1.81 7.80 25.18
#